data_b9fbc332c3539d4ceb3002c71363a339
#
_entry.id   b9fbc332c3539d4ceb3002c71363a339
#
_cell.length_a   1.000
_cell.length_b   1.000
_cell.length_c   1.000
_cell.angle_alpha   90.00
_cell.angle_beta   90.00
_cell.angle_gamma   90.00
#
_symmetry.space_group_name_H-M   'P 1'
#
loop_
_entity.id
_entity.type
_entity.pdbx_description
1 polymer ?
#
loop_
_entity_poly.entity_id
_entity_poly.type
_entity_poly.pdbx_seq_one_letter_code
_entity_poly.pdbx_strand_id
1 'polypeptide(L)'
;MKRGNNVKYVLQDEIEGYGHFNNEKILIVDDNDTNLFVVKTILEDRGLIVDTALSGSEGIARFKHSGENEYRIVFLDINMYDMNGYEVSKKIRVLNRNDAEKVPIYALSANIFAKDRNKAKDSGMNGYVTKPINYKELFSLISETIKEQDEIFDEDANGKNVINEKTDYDEKNKNYILDNLGQHFVFNALNTIKGAVITGSENTCSMINDLSDYMQYRLNTLRDDNRTVSLMEEIRHLKAYTRLEMARFSYIDIDIKEVPEKIKDYQIPAMSLMFIVENSIKHGVRPLKNDMGKKAEVKVTTEAVDYGAEIYIEDNGIGFEKQNTKFLEEFGGLSYTKYRLMKLCHSEFVIESKKGMGTRVRILLEDMEECI
;
A
#
# COMPACT_ATOMS: atom_id res chain seq x y z
N MET A 1 -19.16 24.39 20.06
CA MET A 1 -17.98 25.11 19.54
C MET A 1 -16.78 24.83 20.44
N LYS A 2 -15.69 24.28 19.96
CA LYS A 2 -14.37 23.90 20.47
C LYS A 2 -14.09 22.40 20.38
N ARG A 3 -13.82 21.86 19.17
CA ARG A 3 -13.22 20.54 18.95
C ARG A 3 -12.33 20.51 17.68
N GLY A 4 -11.72 21.63 17.28
CA GLY A 4 -10.89 21.74 16.09
C GLY A 4 -9.38 21.89 16.31
N ASN A 5 -8.91 21.99 17.54
CA ASN A 5 -7.54 22.47 17.79
C ASN A 5 -6.46 21.39 18.04
N ASN A 6 -6.80 20.12 18.26
CA ASN A 6 -5.78 19.15 18.67
C ASN A 6 -5.04 18.46 17.49
N VAL A 7 -5.56 18.45 16.27
CA VAL A 7 -4.81 17.96 15.10
C VAL A 7 -3.79 18.97 14.60
N LYS A 8 -4.03 20.26 14.87
CA LYS A 8 -3.15 21.36 14.45
C LYS A 8 -1.78 21.37 15.13
N TYR A 9 -1.67 20.87 16.36
CA TYR A 9 -0.43 20.99 17.16
C TYR A 9 0.61 19.90 16.88
N VAL A 10 0.21 18.71 16.42
CA VAL A 10 1.16 17.60 16.19
C VAL A 10 1.85 17.71 14.83
N LEU A 11 1.25 18.42 13.87
CA LEU A 11 1.81 18.61 12.53
C LEU A 11 2.60 19.91 12.36
N GLN A 12 2.51 20.86 13.30
CA GLN A 12 3.17 22.15 13.20
C GLN A 12 4.70 22.06 13.30
N ASP A 13 5.22 21.22 14.19
CA ASP A 13 6.68 21.10 14.44
C ASP A 13 7.43 20.41 13.27
N GLU A 14 6.78 19.55 12.50
CA GLU A 14 7.40 18.87 11.34
C GLU A 14 7.36 19.68 10.05
N ILE A 15 6.56 20.76 10.02
CA ILE A 15 6.27 21.54 8.79
C ILE A 15 6.77 22.98 8.92
N GLU A 16 7.29 23.41 10.08
CA GLU A 16 7.90 24.72 10.25
C GLU A 16 9.17 24.84 9.37
N GLY A 17 9.06 25.56 8.27
CA GLY A 17 10.18 25.86 7.36
C GLY A 17 9.81 25.80 5.88
N TYR A 18 8.64 25.29 5.52
CA TYR A 18 8.14 25.34 4.15
C TYR A 18 7.29 26.60 3.95
N GLY A 19 7.61 27.38 2.90
CA GLY A 19 6.96 28.65 2.59
C GLY A 19 5.44 28.50 2.38
N HIS A 20 4.71 29.59 2.52
CA HIS A 20 3.32 29.69 2.11
C HIS A 20 3.24 29.76 0.58
N PHE A 21 2.28 29.04 0.02
CA PHE A 21 1.93 29.12 -1.39
C PHE A 21 0.97 30.32 -1.63
N ASN A 22 0.87 30.79 -2.87
CA ASN A 22 0.10 31.98 -3.25
C ASN A 22 -1.21 31.62 -3.95
N ASN A 23 -2.00 30.72 -3.39
CA ASN A 23 -3.24 30.20 -3.95
C ASN A 23 -3.08 29.41 -5.26
N GLU A 24 -1.91 28.81 -5.48
CA GLU A 24 -1.73 27.86 -6.58
C GLU A 24 -2.74 26.72 -6.45
N LYS A 25 -3.42 26.41 -7.56
CA LYS A 25 -4.48 25.42 -7.56
C LYS A 25 -3.99 24.04 -8.00
N ILE A 26 -4.33 23.03 -7.24
CA ILE A 26 -3.99 21.63 -7.53
C ILE A 26 -5.22 20.74 -7.53
N LEU A 27 -5.15 19.64 -8.29
CA LEU A 27 -6.19 18.61 -8.32
C LEU A 27 -5.65 17.33 -7.69
N ILE A 28 -6.41 16.72 -6.76
CA ILE A 28 -6.08 15.44 -6.15
C ILE A 28 -7.21 14.46 -6.41
N VAL A 29 -6.88 13.29 -6.95
CA VAL A 29 -7.83 12.23 -7.27
C VAL A 29 -7.47 10.97 -6.49
N ASP A 30 -8.36 10.53 -5.61
CA ASP A 30 -8.19 9.35 -4.75
C ASP A 30 -9.60 8.83 -4.40
N ASP A 31 -9.84 7.53 -4.47
CA ASP A 31 -11.16 6.96 -4.17
C ASP A 31 -11.47 6.85 -2.66
N ASN A 32 -10.55 7.32 -1.83
CA ASN A 32 -10.69 7.37 -0.38
C ASN A 32 -10.92 8.80 0.12
N ASP A 33 -12.16 9.11 0.49
CA ASP A 33 -12.58 10.42 0.99
C ASP A 33 -11.75 10.90 2.20
N THR A 34 -11.37 9.98 3.10
CA THR A 34 -10.54 10.32 4.27
C THR A 34 -9.12 10.75 3.85
N ASN A 35 -8.53 10.10 2.85
CA ASN A 35 -7.22 10.48 2.32
C ASN A 35 -7.31 11.89 1.71
N LEU A 36 -8.31 12.14 0.89
CA LEU A 36 -8.56 13.44 0.28
C LEU A 36 -8.74 14.53 1.33
N PHE A 37 -9.55 14.28 2.36
CA PHE A 37 -9.80 15.24 3.43
C PHE A 37 -8.51 15.63 4.17
N VAL A 38 -7.69 14.64 4.54
CA VAL A 38 -6.43 14.88 5.27
C VAL A 38 -5.44 15.65 4.42
N VAL A 39 -5.20 15.20 3.17
CA VAL A 39 -4.23 15.85 2.28
C VAL A 39 -4.68 17.27 1.93
N LYS A 40 -5.96 17.45 1.60
CA LYS A 40 -6.57 18.76 1.32
C LYS A 40 -6.36 19.72 2.50
N THR A 41 -6.72 19.30 3.72
CA THR A 41 -6.60 20.16 4.93
C THR A 41 -5.17 20.63 5.15
N ILE A 42 -4.18 19.73 4.98
CA ILE A 42 -2.77 20.05 5.20
C ILE A 42 -2.23 21.00 4.12
N LEU A 43 -2.62 20.80 2.88
CA LEU A 43 -2.15 21.62 1.76
C LEU A 43 -2.82 23.01 1.76
N GLU A 44 -4.10 23.09 2.09
CA GLU A 44 -4.83 24.36 2.21
C GLU A 44 -4.33 25.21 3.40
N ASP A 45 -3.88 24.58 4.50
CA ASP A 45 -3.26 25.29 5.64
C ASP A 45 -1.95 26.02 5.22
N ARG A 46 -1.38 25.65 4.07
CA ARG A 46 -0.17 26.26 3.49
C ARG A 46 -0.44 27.21 2.32
N GLY A 47 -1.70 27.53 2.07
CA GLY A 47 -2.10 28.53 1.06
C GLY A 47 -2.33 27.97 -0.34
N LEU A 48 -2.35 26.64 -0.52
CA LEU A 48 -2.79 26.03 -1.78
C LEU A 48 -4.32 26.02 -1.86
N ILE A 49 -4.84 26.04 -3.09
CA ILE A 49 -6.25 25.75 -3.37
C ILE A 49 -6.32 24.29 -3.86
N VAL A 50 -7.09 23.43 -3.17
CA VAL A 50 -7.14 22.02 -3.46
C VAL A 50 -8.53 21.57 -3.88
N ASP A 51 -8.67 21.22 -5.16
CA ASP A 51 -9.82 20.47 -5.65
C ASP A 51 -9.57 18.96 -5.51
N THR A 52 -10.62 18.24 -5.12
CA THR A 52 -10.55 16.79 -4.90
C THR A 52 -11.57 16.06 -5.77
N ALA A 53 -11.27 14.85 -6.21
CA ALA A 53 -12.19 13.97 -6.92
C ALA A 53 -12.13 12.56 -6.34
N LEU A 54 -13.28 11.91 -6.15
CA LEU A 54 -13.41 10.57 -5.56
C LEU A 54 -13.32 9.45 -6.59
N SER A 55 -13.09 9.76 -7.86
CA SER A 55 -12.93 8.78 -8.93
C SER A 55 -12.11 9.35 -10.08
N GLY A 56 -11.52 8.46 -10.88
CA GLY A 56 -10.80 8.86 -12.08
C GLY A 56 -11.69 9.59 -13.09
N SER A 57 -12.94 9.14 -13.24
CA SER A 57 -13.93 9.80 -14.11
C SER A 57 -14.25 11.23 -13.66
N GLU A 58 -14.41 11.44 -12.35
CA GLU A 58 -14.61 12.77 -11.78
C GLU A 58 -13.39 13.66 -11.97
N GLY A 59 -12.18 13.11 -11.73
CA GLY A 59 -10.92 13.82 -11.92
C GLY A 59 -10.74 14.34 -13.34
N ILE A 60 -11.01 13.50 -14.34
CA ILE A 60 -10.98 13.89 -15.76
C ILE A 60 -12.03 14.98 -16.05
N ALA A 61 -13.25 14.83 -15.51
CA ALA A 61 -14.32 15.82 -15.72
C ALA A 61 -13.94 17.17 -15.11
N ARG A 62 -13.37 17.20 -13.89
CA ARG A 62 -12.90 18.45 -13.24
C ARG A 62 -11.81 19.12 -14.06
N PHE A 63 -10.78 18.36 -14.49
CA PHE A 63 -9.72 18.89 -15.33
C PHE A 63 -10.25 19.42 -16.67
N LYS A 64 -11.17 18.69 -17.30
CA LYS A 64 -11.77 19.10 -18.57
C LYS A 64 -12.56 20.40 -18.48
N HIS A 65 -13.24 20.65 -17.36
CA HIS A 65 -14.11 21.84 -17.16
C HIS A 65 -13.41 23.00 -16.46
N SER A 66 -12.17 22.82 -15.99
CA SER A 66 -11.38 23.90 -15.43
C SER A 66 -10.89 24.89 -16.51
N GLY A 67 -10.48 26.08 -16.10
CA GLY A 67 -9.78 27.03 -16.96
C GLY A 67 -8.45 26.45 -17.46
N GLU A 68 -7.94 26.95 -18.58
CA GLU A 68 -6.61 26.60 -19.10
C GLU A 68 -5.54 27.06 -18.09
N ASN A 69 -4.58 26.17 -17.76
CA ASN A 69 -3.55 26.37 -16.73
C ASN A 69 -4.08 26.65 -15.31
N GLU A 70 -5.35 26.34 -15.05
CA GLU A 70 -5.94 26.54 -13.72
C GLU A 70 -5.32 25.58 -12.68
N TYR A 71 -5.07 24.32 -13.04
CA TYR A 71 -4.36 23.39 -12.18
C TYR A 71 -2.86 23.42 -12.47
N ARG A 72 -2.08 23.78 -11.45
CA ARG A 72 -0.61 23.76 -11.50
C ARG A 72 -0.05 22.34 -11.44
N ILE A 73 -0.72 21.46 -10.71
CA ILE A 73 -0.30 20.06 -10.52
C ILE A 73 -1.55 19.19 -10.39
N VAL A 74 -1.46 17.94 -10.87
CA VAL A 74 -2.46 16.89 -10.69
C VAL A 74 -1.83 15.72 -9.97
N PHE A 75 -2.41 15.29 -8.85
CA PHE A 75 -2.03 14.06 -8.14
C PHE A 75 -3.10 12.99 -8.37
N LEU A 76 -2.69 11.79 -8.77
CA LEU A 76 -3.58 10.67 -9.08
C LEU A 76 -3.25 9.44 -8.26
N ASP A 77 -4.20 8.94 -7.47
CA ASP A 77 -4.05 7.59 -6.94
C ASP A 77 -3.99 6.57 -8.08
N ILE A 78 -3.05 5.64 -8.01
CA ILE A 78 -2.93 4.57 -9.00
C ILE A 78 -4.07 3.56 -8.86
N ASN A 79 -4.44 3.21 -7.62
CA ASN A 79 -5.35 2.11 -7.33
C ASN A 79 -6.75 2.61 -6.98
N MET A 80 -7.49 3.08 -7.97
CA MET A 80 -8.88 3.50 -7.81
C MET A 80 -9.86 2.48 -8.40
N TYR A 81 -11.09 2.50 -7.89
CA TYR A 81 -12.11 1.49 -8.22
C TYR A 81 -12.63 1.58 -9.65
N ASP A 82 -12.87 2.79 -10.18
CA ASP A 82 -13.51 3.01 -11.50
C ASP A 82 -12.49 2.91 -12.65
N MET A 83 -11.31 3.50 -12.48
CA MET A 83 -10.24 3.46 -13.46
C MET A 83 -8.91 3.73 -12.76
N ASN A 84 -7.84 3.06 -13.17
CA ASN A 84 -6.54 3.28 -12.54
C ASN A 84 -5.93 4.64 -12.93
N GLY A 85 -5.03 5.17 -12.07
CA GLY A 85 -4.42 6.48 -12.29
C GLY A 85 -3.65 6.62 -13.60
N TYR A 86 -3.07 5.53 -14.13
CA TYR A 86 -2.39 5.53 -15.42
C TYR A 86 -3.36 5.80 -16.58
N GLU A 87 -4.57 5.23 -16.50
CA GLU A 87 -5.62 5.46 -17.51
C GLU A 87 -6.15 6.90 -17.43
N VAL A 88 -6.30 7.44 -16.20
CA VAL A 88 -6.69 8.84 -15.98
C VAL A 88 -5.67 9.77 -16.61
N SER A 89 -4.36 9.56 -16.35
CA SER A 89 -3.28 10.35 -16.95
C SER A 89 -3.33 10.34 -18.46
N LYS A 90 -3.40 9.15 -19.09
CA LYS A 90 -3.52 9.02 -20.54
C LYS A 90 -4.72 9.78 -21.11
N LYS A 91 -5.88 9.71 -20.44
CA LYS A 91 -7.08 10.43 -20.87
C LYS A 91 -6.94 11.94 -20.72
N ILE A 92 -6.27 12.44 -19.68
CA ILE A 92 -5.96 13.86 -19.54
C ILE A 92 -5.05 14.30 -20.69
N ARG A 93 -3.96 13.55 -20.95
CA ARG A 93 -2.96 13.89 -22.00
C ARG A 93 -3.54 14.01 -23.40
N VAL A 94 -4.63 13.31 -23.71
CA VAL A 94 -5.28 13.37 -25.04
C VAL A 94 -6.44 14.36 -25.12
N LEU A 95 -6.72 15.14 -24.07
CA LEU A 95 -7.71 16.21 -24.13
C LEU A 95 -7.24 17.31 -25.08
N ASN A 96 -8.16 17.85 -25.87
CA ASN A 96 -7.88 18.95 -26.80
C ASN A 96 -7.75 20.27 -26.04
N ARG A 97 -6.64 20.43 -25.29
CA ARG A 97 -6.28 21.59 -24.47
C ARG A 97 -4.77 21.77 -24.47
N ASN A 98 -4.28 23.01 -24.52
CA ASN A 98 -2.84 23.30 -24.58
C ASN A 98 -2.10 22.89 -23.30
N ASP A 99 -2.75 22.95 -22.15
CA ASP A 99 -2.18 22.58 -20.84
C ASP A 99 -2.25 21.07 -20.55
N ALA A 100 -3.07 20.31 -21.26
CA ALA A 100 -3.25 18.88 -21.02
C ALA A 100 -1.97 18.06 -21.25
N GLU A 101 -1.12 18.46 -22.20
CA GLU A 101 0.18 17.82 -22.44
C GLU A 101 1.24 18.24 -21.42
N LYS A 102 1.15 19.46 -20.88
CA LYS A 102 2.18 20.11 -20.07
C LYS A 102 1.96 20.03 -18.57
N VAL A 103 0.70 19.95 -18.10
CA VAL A 103 0.41 19.92 -16.67
C VAL A 103 1.17 18.79 -15.98
N PRO A 104 1.93 19.06 -14.91
CA PRO A 104 2.60 18.01 -14.15
C PRO A 104 1.57 17.07 -13.50
N ILE A 105 1.73 15.77 -13.78
CA ILE A 105 0.90 14.71 -13.20
C ILE A 105 1.80 13.79 -12.39
N TYR A 106 1.49 13.65 -11.11
CA TYR A 106 2.20 12.76 -10.20
C TYR A 106 1.29 11.64 -9.70
N ALA A 107 1.80 10.42 -9.72
CA ALA A 107 1.11 9.28 -9.14
C ALA A 107 1.18 9.33 -7.61
N LEU A 108 0.07 9.06 -6.93
CA LEU A 108 0.05 8.68 -5.51
C LEU A 108 0.05 7.16 -5.45
N SER A 109 1.14 6.54 -5.00
CA SER A 109 1.30 5.09 -5.06
C SER A 109 1.85 4.52 -3.77
N ALA A 110 1.26 3.40 -3.32
CA ALA A 110 1.80 2.61 -2.21
C ALA A 110 3.05 1.79 -2.64
N ASN A 111 3.35 1.72 -3.94
CA ASN A 111 4.37 0.82 -4.49
C ASN A 111 5.08 1.47 -5.68
N ILE A 112 6.42 1.47 -5.69
CA ILE A 112 7.22 2.01 -6.79
C ILE A 112 8.21 0.93 -7.25
N PHE A 113 7.71 -0.07 -7.95
CA PHE A 113 8.58 -0.98 -8.69
C PHE A 113 9.11 -0.32 -9.97
N ALA A 114 10.29 -0.76 -10.44
CA ALA A 114 10.85 -0.29 -11.70
C ALA A 114 9.87 -0.42 -12.89
N LYS A 115 8.98 -1.42 -12.85
CA LYS A 115 7.89 -1.63 -13.82
C LYS A 115 6.81 -0.55 -13.76
N ASP A 116 6.53 -0.01 -12.58
CA ASP A 116 5.50 1.02 -12.40
C ASP A 116 6.02 2.40 -12.79
N ARG A 117 7.33 2.64 -12.66
CA ARG A 117 8.01 3.82 -13.22
C ARG A 117 7.87 3.87 -14.73
N ASN A 118 8.09 2.76 -15.43
CA ASN A 118 7.92 2.71 -16.88
C ASN A 118 6.45 2.93 -17.27
N LYS A 119 5.51 2.31 -16.55
CA LYS A 119 4.07 2.53 -16.77
C LYS A 119 3.65 3.99 -16.51
N ALA A 120 4.17 4.62 -15.46
CA ALA A 120 3.92 6.03 -15.17
C ALA A 120 4.43 6.90 -16.32
N LYS A 121 5.68 6.70 -16.75
CA LYS A 121 6.27 7.41 -17.90
C LYS A 121 5.49 7.16 -19.17
N ASP A 122 5.12 5.91 -19.49
CA ASP A 122 4.35 5.52 -20.67
C ASP A 122 2.90 6.05 -20.64
N SER A 123 2.40 6.44 -19.46
CA SER A 123 1.11 7.10 -19.29
C SER A 123 1.19 8.62 -19.27
N GLY A 124 2.38 9.19 -19.48
CA GLY A 124 2.61 10.64 -19.51
C GLY A 124 2.65 11.28 -18.11
N MET A 125 2.92 10.53 -17.05
CA MET A 125 3.15 11.08 -15.70
C MET A 125 4.58 11.61 -15.58
N ASN A 126 4.75 12.65 -14.76
CA ASN A 126 6.03 13.31 -14.49
C ASN A 126 6.81 12.66 -13.35
N GLY A 127 6.12 11.93 -12.47
CA GLY A 127 6.73 11.28 -11.33
C GLY A 127 5.69 10.65 -10.43
N TYR A 128 6.08 10.45 -9.17
CA TYR A 128 5.22 9.82 -8.17
C TYR A 128 5.52 10.33 -6.76
N VAL A 129 4.53 10.25 -5.90
CA VAL A 129 4.62 10.46 -4.45
C VAL A 129 4.25 9.15 -3.77
N THR A 130 5.06 8.73 -2.81
CA THR A 130 4.80 7.50 -2.07
C THR A 130 3.71 7.69 -1.04
N LYS A 131 2.84 6.69 -0.88
CA LYS A 131 1.91 6.57 0.24
C LYS A 131 2.52 5.66 1.32
N PRO A 132 2.54 6.08 2.63
CA PRO A 132 1.96 7.29 3.16
C PRO A 132 2.71 8.53 2.68
N ILE A 133 1.96 9.60 2.48
CA ILE A 133 2.51 10.85 2.01
C ILE A 133 3.44 11.43 3.07
N ASN A 134 4.72 11.56 2.72
CA ASN A 134 5.67 12.39 3.45
C ASN A 134 5.41 13.86 3.06
N TYR A 135 4.79 14.61 3.94
CA TYR A 135 4.40 16.00 3.63
C TYR A 135 5.59 16.91 3.37
N LYS A 136 6.75 16.62 3.98
CA LYS A 136 7.99 17.35 3.71
C LYS A 136 8.42 17.18 2.25
N GLU A 137 8.44 15.95 1.77
CA GLU A 137 8.77 15.63 0.38
C GLU A 137 7.71 16.16 -0.59
N LEU A 138 6.44 16.08 -0.22
CA LEU A 138 5.33 16.61 -1.02
C LEU A 138 5.44 18.13 -1.20
N PHE A 139 5.71 18.88 -0.13
CA PHE A 139 5.87 20.33 -0.22
C PHE A 139 7.12 20.74 -1.02
N SER A 140 8.24 20.02 -0.88
CA SER A 140 9.43 20.24 -1.73
C SER A 140 9.09 20.01 -3.19
N LEU A 141 8.44 18.88 -3.51
CA LEU A 141 8.03 18.56 -4.88
C LEU A 141 7.11 19.63 -5.48
N ILE A 142 6.09 20.05 -4.73
CA ILE A 142 5.15 21.10 -5.16
C ILE A 142 5.92 22.42 -5.43
N SER A 143 6.80 22.81 -4.48
CA SER A 143 7.57 24.06 -4.61
C SER A 143 8.51 24.03 -5.80
N GLU A 144 9.22 22.94 -6.02
CA GLU A 144 10.12 22.75 -7.15
C GLU A 144 9.36 22.78 -8.48
N THR A 145 8.26 22.02 -8.57
CA THR A 145 7.42 21.95 -9.76
C THR A 145 6.82 23.30 -10.15
N ILE A 146 6.35 24.09 -9.16
CA ILE A 146 5.80 25.42 -9.41
C ILE A 146 6.89 26.38 -9.87
N LYS A 147 8.08 26.35 -9.25
CA LYS A 147 9.22 27.18 -9.66
C LYS A 147 9.66 26.87 -11.10
N GLU A 148 9.82 25.59 -11.44
CA GLU A 148 10.16 25.18 -12.81
C GLU A 148 9.14 25.67 -13.83
N GLN A 149 7.85 25.65 -13.52
CA GLN A 149 6.81 26.19 -14.38
C GLN A 149 6.93 27.71 -14.53
N ASP A 150 7.18 28.44 -13.43
CA ASP A 150 7.32 29.90 -13.47
C ASP A 150 8.56 30.33 -14.27
N GLU A 151 9.68 29.60 -14.15
CA GLU A 151 10.89 29.82 -14.92
C GLU A 151 10.66 29.59 -16.43
N ILE A 152 9.90 28.54 -16.80
CA ILE A 152 9.53 28.26 -18.20
C ILE A 152 8.63 29.38 -18.75
N PHE A 153 7.70 29.90 -17.97
CA PHE A 153 6.84 31.01 -18.37
C PHE A 153 7.64 32.29 -18.54
N ASP A 154 8.68 32.52 -17.71
CA ASP A 154 9.57 33.68 -17.82
C ASP A 154 10.59 33.51 -18.99
N GLU A 155 11.02 32.29 -19.32
CA GLU A 155 11.92 31.99 -20.44
C GLU A 155 11.22 32.05 -21.82
N ASP A 156 9.97 31.61 -21.91
CA ASP A 156 9.14 31.81 -23.12
C ASP A 156 8.93 33.31 -23.40
N ALA A 157 9.06 34.15 -22.37
CA ALA A 157 9.09 35.63 -22.52
C ALA A 157 10.46 36.17 -22.89
N ASN A 158 11.59 35.49 -22.62
CA ASN A 158 12.96 36.01 -22.75
C ASN A 158 13.97 35.16 -23.58
N GLY A 159 13.59 34.06 -24.13
CA GLY A 159 14.35 33.26 -25.11
C GLY A 159 15.79 32.94 -24.77
N LYS A 160 16.08 32.00 -23.88
CA LYS A 160 17.37 31.26 -23.82
C LYS A 160 17.22 29.89 -23.11
N ASN A 161 17.64 28.85 -23.84
CA ASN A 161 17.77 27.47 -23.34
C ASN A 161 19.01 27.28 -22.45
N VAL A 162 18.90 26.61 -21.34
CA VAL A 162 20.03 25.89 -20.74
C VAL A 162 19.55 24.52 -20.20
N ILE A 163 20.11 23.47 -20.79
CA ILE A 163 19.98 22.06 -20.38
C ILE A 163 21.01 21.81 -19.30
N ASN A 164 20.60 21.26 -18.16
CA ASN A 164 21.54 20.58 -17.27
C ASN A 164 21.00 19.20 -16.85
N GLU A 165 21.78 18.21 -17.27
CA GLU A 165 21.64 16.79 -16.90
C GLU A 165 22.37 16.46 -15.59
N LYS A 166 21.85 15.42 -14.93
CA LYS A 166 22.48 14.46 -13.99
C LYS A 166 22.66 14.86 -12.53
N THR A 167 22.03 14.06 -11.68
CA THR A 167 22.80 13.38 -10.59
C THR A 167 22.05 12.23 -9.93
N ASP A 168 22.77 11.13 -9.79
CA ASP A 168 22.83 10.09 -8.76
C ASP A 168 21.56 9.39 -8.21
N TYR A 169 21.34 8.19 -8.76
CA TYR A 169 20.22 7.30 -8.44
C TYR A 169 20.57 6.00 -7.67
N ASP A 170 21.82 5.73 -7.29
CA ASP A 170 22.22 4.39 -6.86
C ASP A 170 22.27 4.08 -5.35
N GLU A 171 22.31 5.07 -4.46
CA GLU A 171 22.34 4.83 -3.00
C GLU A 171 20.95 4.73 -2.33
N LYS A 172 19.89 5.18 -2.97
CA LYS A 172 18.51 5.17 -2.41
C LYS A 172 17.77 3.84 -2.54
N ASN A 173 18.30 2.88 -3.29
CA ASN A 173 17.60 1.62 -3.60
C ASN A 173 17.57 0.59 -2.46
N LYS A 174 18.41 0.68 -1.43
CA LYS A 174 18.43 -0.26 -0.31
C LYS A 174 17.33 -0.04 0.73
N ASN A 175 16.87 1.19 0.91
CA ASN A 175 15.80 1.50 1.87
C ASN A 175 14.39 1.28 1.30
N TYR A 176 14.26 1.03 0.01
CA TYR A 176 13.00 1.01 -0.73
C TYR A 176 12.18 -0.27 -0.60
N ILE A 177 12.81 -1.42 -0.36
CA ILE A 177 12.13 -2.71 -0.21
C ILE A 177 11.41 -2.80 1.13
N LEU A 178 11.87 -2.01 2.10
CA LEU A 178 11.49 -2.12 3.50
C LEU A 178 10.26 -1.29 3.88
N ASP A 179 9.97 -0.20 3.17
CA ASP A 179 8.92 0.75 3.56
C ASP A 179 7.51 0.43 3.05
N ASN A 180 7.37 -0.38 2.02
CA ASN A 180 6.11 -0.42 1.26
C ASN A 180 5.07 -1.49 1.67
N LEU A 181 5.40 -2.47 2.54
CA LEU A 181 4.51 -3.60 2.78
C LEU A 181 3.53 -3.45 3.96
N GLY A 182 3.58 -2.39 4.75
CA GLY A 182 2.70 -2.26 5.91
C GLY A 182 2.10 -0.90 6.20
N GLN A 183 2.54 0.13 5.52
CA GLN A 183 2.11 1.49 5.84
C GLN A 183 0.61 1.68 5.58
N HIS A 184 0.09 1.18 4.47
CA HIS A 184 -1.34 1.19 4.17
C HIS A 184 -2.16 0.39 5.21
N PHE A 185 -1.64 -0.75 5.70
CA PHE A 185 -2.28 -1.50 6.78
C PHE A 185 -2.31 -0.69 8.07
N VAL A 186 -1.19 -0.07 8.47
CA VAL A 186 -1.09 0.74 9.70
C VAL A 186 -2.08 1.90 9.66
N PHE A 187 -2.15 2.64 8.55
CA PHE A 187 -3.14 3.71 8.37
C PHE A 187 -4.58 3.22 8.52
N ASN A 188 -4.89 2.12 7.88
CA ASN A 188 -6.24 1.53 7.95
C ASN A 188 -6.57 1.02 9.36
N ALA A 189 -5.61 0.40 10.06
CA ALA A 189 -5.77 -0.02 11.44
C ALA A 189 -6.01 1.19 12.36
N LEU A 190 -5.23 2.28 12.20
CA LEU A 190 -5.43 3.52 12.96
C LEU A 190 -6.82 4.14 12.72
N ASN A 191 -7.32 4.14 11.47
CA ASN A 191 -8.66 4.61 11.15
C ASN A 191 -9.74 3.73 11.79
N THR A 192 -9.55 2.41 11.79
CA THR A 192 -10.46 1.46 12.44
C THR A 192 -10.47 1.68 13.96
N ILE A 193 -9.30 1.85 14.58
CA ILE A 193 -9.15 2.17 16.01
C ILE A 193 -9.81 3.52 16.33
N LYS A 194 -9.62 4.55 15.49
CA LYS A 194 -10.29 5.84 15.66
C LYS A 194 -11.81 5.69 15.64
N GLY A 195 -12.34 4.88 14.71
CA GLY A 195 -13.77 4.55 14.68
C GLY A 195 -14.23 3.87 15.97
N ALA A 196 -13.47 2.90 16.46
CA ALA A 196 -13.76 2.20 17.72
C ALA A 196 -13.76 3.13 18.95
N VAL A 197 -12.82 4.09 19.01
CA VAL A 197 -12.79 5.15 20.05
C VAL A 197 -14.05 6.00 20.00
N ILE A 198 -14.45 6.44 18.81
CA ILE A 198 -15.63 7.32 18.64
C ILE A 198 -16.91 6.60 19.03
N THR A 199 -17.02 5.31 18.75
CA THR A 199 -18.19 4.48 19.08
C THR A 199 -18.17 3.93 20.51
N GLY A 200 -17.12 4.16 21.29
CA GLY A 200 -16.95 3.64 22.64
C GLY A 200 -16.80 2.13 22.71
N SER A 201 -16.18 1.52 21.70
CA SER A 201 -15.97 0.07 21.65
C SER A 201 -15.02 -0.40 22.77
N GLU A 202 -15.40 -1.44 23.49
CA GLU A 202 -14.58 -2.05 24.56
C GLU A 202 -13.27 -2.65 24.03
N ASN A 203 -13.20 -3.00 22.73
CA ASN A 203 -12.05 -3.63 22.11
C ASN A 203 -10.94 -2.65 21.70
N THR A 204 -11.12 -1.34 21.93
CA THR A 204 -10.18 -0.31 21.46
C THR A 204 -8.76 -0.52 21.99
N CYS A 205 -8.61 -0.82 23.29
CA CYS A 205 -7.30 -1.07 23.89
C CYS A 205 -6.61 -2.30 23.30
N SER A 206 -7.36 -3.38 23.05
CA SER A 206 -6.78 -4.59 22.44
C SER A 206 -6.33 -4.34 20.99
N MET A 207 -7.07 -3.54 20.23
CA MET A 207 -6.68 -3.15 18.86
C MET A 207 -5.40 -2.31 18.83
N ILE A 208 -5.20 -1.43 19.82
CA ILE A 208 -3.97 -0.64 19.95
C ILE A 208 -2.77 -1.57 20.24
N ASN A 209 -2.97 -2.54 21.15
CA ASN A 209 -1.93 -3.52 21.47
C ASN A 209 -1.59 -4.40 20.26
N ASP A 210 -2.61 -4.88 19.52
CA ASP A 210 -2.42 -5.67 18.31
C ASP A 210 -1.65 -4.90 17.24
N LEU A 211 -1.93 -3.60 17.06
CA LEU A 211 -1.18 -2.74 16.14
C LEU A 211 0.27 -2.54 16.60
N SER A 212 0.48 -2.32 17.89
CA SER A 212 1.82 -2.20 18.46
C SER A 212 2.65 -3.48 18.26
N ASP A 213 2.06 -4.65 18.55
CA ASP A 213 2.70 -5.96 18.35
C ASP A 213 3.06 -6.19 16.88
N TYR A 214 2.13 -5.91 15.96
CA TYR A 214 2.39 -5.99 14.53
C TYR A 214 3.54 -5.08 14.09
N MET A 215 3.52 -3.81 14.50
CA MET A 215 4.56 -2.84 14.16
C MET A 215 5.93 -3.26 14.67
N GLN A 216 6.03 -3.69 15.94
CA GLN A 216 7.27 -4.13 16.53
C GLN A 216 7.84 -5.37 15.84
N TYR A 217 6.99 -6.35 15.54
CA TYR A 217 7.37 -7.57 14.82
C TYR A 217 7.92 -7.23 13.44
N ARG A 218 7.22 -6.39 12.72
CA ARG A 218 7.62 -5.93 11.39
C ARG A 218 8.96 -5.18 11.41
N LEU A 219 9.13 -4.20 12.31
CA LEU A 219 10.38 -3.44 12.44
C LEU A 219 11.58 -4.35 12.75
N ASN A 220 11.38 -5.38 13.56
CA ASN A 220 12.43 -6.35 13.87
C ASN A 220 12.80 -7.21 12.65
N THR A 221 11.83 -7.57 11.82
CA THR A 221 12.07 -8.32 10.57
C THR A 221 12.79 -7.46 9.53
N LEU A 222 12.48 -6.17 9.46
CA LEU A 222 13.15 -5.23 8.53
C LEU A 222 14.65 -5.06 8.80
N ARG A 223 15.10 -5.29 10.04
CA ARG A 223 16.52 -5.19 10.41
C ARG A 223 17.36 -6.40 9.97
N ASP A 224 16.72 -7.55 9.82
CA ASP A 224 17.35 -8.79 9.41
C ASP A 224 16.39 -9.61 8.53
N ASP A 225 16.65 -9.57 7.25
CA ASP A 225 15.83 -10.24 6.23
C ASP A 225 15.92 -11.78 6.28
N ASN A 226 16.99 -12.30 6.88
CA ASN A 226 17.18 -13.74 7.11
C ASN A 226 16.67 -14.20 8.49
N ARG A 227 16.03 -13.32 9.25
CA ARG A 227 15.49 -13.67 10.56
C ARG A 227 14.49 -14.81 10.45
N THR A 228 14.71 -15.85 11.26
CA THR A 228 13.72 -16.90 11.53
C THR A 228 13.13 -16.70 12.92
N VAL A 229 11.94 -17.22 13.11
CA VAL A 229 11.20 -17.21 14.38
C VAL A 229 10.53 -18.56 14.58
N SER A 230 10.12 -18.88 15.79
CA SER A 230 9.33 -20.09 16.03
C SER A 230 7.94 -19.98 15.36
N LEU A 231 7.39 -21.12 14.95
CA LEU A 231 6.04 -21.18 14.37
C LEU A 231 4.99 -20.58 15.34
N MET A 232 5.17 -20.78 16.63
CA MET A 232 4.32 -20.18 17.66
C MET A 232 4.41 -18.65 17.65
N GLU A 233 5.62 -18.09 17.52
CA GLU A 233 5.83 -16.63 17.44
C GLU A 233 5.16 -16.05 16.19
N GLU A 234 5.37 -16.67 15.03
CA GLU A 234 4.75 -16.26 13.76
C GLU A 234 3.22 -16.28 13.85
N ILE A 235 2.63 -17.36 14.37
CA ILE A 235 1.17 -17.48 14.56
C ILE A 235 0.63 -16.46 15.57
N ARG A 236 1.36 -16.15 16.64
CA ARG A 236 0.95 -15.12 17.59
C ARG A 236 0.82 -13.74 16.91
N HIS A 237 1.82 -13.35 16.12
CA HIS A 237 1.78 -12.08 15.40
C HIS A 237 0.76 -12.08 14.27
N LEU A 238 0.56 -13.23 13.61
CA LEU A 238 -0.49 -13.40 12.61
C LEU A 238 -1.88 -13.21 13.23
N LYS A 239 -2.14 -13.73 14.45
CA LYS A 239 -3.39 -13.50 15.17
C LYS A 239 -3.64 -12.02 15.48
N ALA A 240 -2.62 -11.26 15.86
CA ALA A 240 -2.73 -9.82 16.10
C ALA A 240 -3.12 -9.08 14.81
N TYR A 241 -2.45 -9.36 13.70
CA TYR A 241 -2.76 -8.81 12.38
C TYR A 241 -4.20 -9.12 11.93
N THR A 242 -4.61 -10.38 12.03
CA THR A 242 -5.94 -10.82 11.55
C THR A 242 -7.09 -10.26 12.37
N ARG A 243 -6.92 -10.03 13.69
CA ARG A 243 -7.94 -9.34 14.50
C ARG A 243 -8.19 -7.92 14.01
N LEU A 244 -7.15 -7.18 13.61
CA LEU A 244 -7.28 -5.84 13.05
C LEU A 244 -7.98 -5.86 11.68
N GLU A 245 -7.68 -6.83 10.82
CA GLU A 245 -8.35 -6.98 9.53
C GLU A 245 -9.84 -7.38 9.69
N MET A 246 -10.16 -8.29 10.62
CA MET A 246 -11.56 -8.65 10.92
C MET A 246 -12.36 -7.48 11.53
N ALA A 247 -11.72 -6.66 12.37
CA ALA A 247 -12.35 -5.45 12.89
C ALA A 247 -12.66 -4.43 11.78
N ARG A 248 -11.85 -4.41 10.72
CA ARG A 248 -12.02 -3.55 9.55
C ARG A 248 -13.05 -4.10 8.55
N PHE A 249 -13.07 -5.41 8.36
CA PHE A 249 -13.90 -6.10 7.38
C PHE A 249 -14.80 -7.13 8.06
N SER A 250 -15.94 -6.69 8.58
CA SER A 250 -16.88 -7.53 9.33
C SER A 250 -17.46 -8.73 8.54
N TYR A 251 -17.31 -8.74 7.21
CA TYR A 251 -17.75 -9.85 6.35
C TYR A 251 -16.65 -10.91 6.12
N ILE A 252 -15.41 -10.68 6.60
CA ILE A 252 -14.31 -11.63 6.52
C ILE A 252 -14.19 -12.35 7.86
N ASP A 253 -14.09 -13.67 7.80
CA ASP A 253 -13.79 -14.54 8.95
C ASP A 253 -12.42 -15.20 8.76
N ILE A 254 -11.58 -15.16 9.80
CA ILE A 254 -10.25 -15.74 9.75
C ILE A 254 -10.09 -16.67 10.94
N ASP A 255 -10.00 -17.98 10.64
CA ASP A 255 -9.86 -19.03 11.65
C ASP A 255 -8.42 -19.55 11.68
N ILE A 256 -7.69 -19.27 12.76
CA ILE A 256 -6.32 -19.74 12.97
C ILE A 256 -6.35 -20.77 14.12
N LYS A 257 -6.10 -22.03 13.75
CA LYS A 257 -6.07 -23.14 14.71
C LYS A 257 -4.85 -23.03 15.63
N GLU A 258 -4.94 -23.70 16.77
CA GLU A 258 -3.83 -23.80 17.71
C GLU A 258 -2.69 -24.63 17.12
N VAL A 259 -1.46 -24.22 17.41
CA VAL A 259 -0.26 -24.92 16.98
C VAL A 259 -0.04 -26.13 17.91
N PRO A 260 0.08 -27.34 17.36
CA PRO A 260 0.43 -28.51 18.16
C PRO A 260 1.77 -28.33 18.91
N GLU A 261 1.82 -28.79 20.17
CA GLU A 261 2.98 -28.62 21.05
C GLU A 261 4.29 -29.13 20.43
N LYS A 262 4.20 -30.23 19.65
CA LYS A 262 5.35 -30.86 19.00
C LYS A 262 6.07 -29.98 17.96
N ILE A 263 5.35 -29.06 17.35
CA ILE A 263 5.87 -28.24 16.21
C ILE A 263 5.96 -26.76 16.53
N LYS A 264 5.64 -26.33 17.74
CA LYS A 264 5.61 -24.91 18.13
C LYS A 264 6.94 -24.19 17.95
N ASP A 265 8.05 -24.89 18.12
CA ASP A 265 9.42 -24.34 18.09
C ASP A 265 10.10 -24.47 16.70
N TYR A 266 9.41 -25.07 15.72
CA TYR A 266 9.90 -25.10 14.32
C TYR A 266 10.20 -23.69 13.82
N GLN A 267 11.36 -23.55 13.21
CA GLN A 267 11.78 -22.24 12.70
C GLN A 267 11.17 -21.95 11.33
N ILE A 268 10.64 -20.75 11.16
CA ILE A 268 10.09 -20.26 9.90
C ILE A 268 10.62 -18.83 9.65
N PRO A 269 10.88 -18.43 8.40
CA PRO A 269 11.28 -17.06 8.13
C PRO A 269 10.19 -16.09 8.58
N ALA A 270 10.57 -15.10 9.38
CA ALA A 270 9.64 -14.13 9.95
C ALA A 270 8.76 -13.47 8.88
N MET A 271 7.48 -13.21 9.18
CA MET A 271 6.46 -12.65 8.29
C MET A 271 6.01 -13.57 7.13
N SER A 272 6.45 -14.83 7.04
CA SER A 272 6.10 -15.72 5.92
C SER A 272 4.61 -16.04 5.86
N LEU A 273 4.00 -16.46 6.98
CA LEU A 273 2.57 -16.76 7.03
C LEU A 273 1.73 -15.51 6.89
N MET A 274 2.21 -14.40 7.46
CA MET A 274 1.53 -13.11 7.37
C MET A 274 1.38 -12.64 5.92
N PHE A 275 2.44 -12.73 5.10
CA PHE A 275 2.36 -12.38 3.67
C PHE A 275 1.41 -13.26 2.88
N ILE A 276 1.34 -14.55 3.19
CA ILE A 276 0.43 -15.47 2.51
C ILE A 276 -1.02 -15.15 2.88
N VAL A 277 -1.31 -14.94 4.17
CA VAL A 277 -2.65 -14.59 4.66
C VAL A 277 -3.06 -13.20 4.15
N GLU A 278 -2.14 -12.22 4.12
CA GLU A 278 -2.41 -10.91 3.52
C GLU A 278 -2.85 -11.04 2.05
N ASN A 279 -2.16 -11.88 1.27
CA ASN A 279 -2.54 -12.15 -0.12
C ASN A 279 -3.91 -12.82 -0.23
N SER A 280 -4.21 -13.82 0.62
CA SER A 280 -5.53 -14.47 0.68
C SER A 280 -6.64 -13.46 1.01
N ILE A 281 -6.40 -12.55 1.97
CA ILE A 281 -7.36 -11.49 2.29
C ILE A 281 -7.51 -10.54 1.10
N LYS A 282 -6.42 -9.96 0.62
CA LYS A 282 -6.41 -8.85 -0.34
C LYS A 282 -6.88 -9.26 -1.73
N HIS A 283 -6.42 -10.41 -2.20
CA HIS A 283 -6.64 -10.89 -3.57
C HIS A 283 -7.64 -12.04 -3.65
N GLY A 284 -7.80 -12.83 -2.58
CA GLY A 284 -8.74 -13.94 -2.50
C GLY A 284 -10.13 -13.48 -2.09
N VAL A 285 -10.31 -13.08 -0.84
CA VAL A 285 -11.65 -12.93 -0.25
C VAL A 285 -12.23 -11.51 -0.27
N ARG A 286 -11.42 -10.45 -0.25
CA ARG A 286 -11.95 -9.07 -0.34
C ARG A 286 -12.80 -8.80 -1.57
N PRO A 287 -12.50 -9.35 -2.77
CA PRO A 287 -13.36 -9.18 -3.93
C PRO A 287 -14.77 -9.78 -3.76
N LEU A 288 -14.99 -10.69 -2.80
CA LEU A 288 -16.32 -11.28 -2.52
C LEU A 288 -17.28 -10.31 -1.81
N LYS A 289 -16.88 -9.11 -1.44
CA LYS A 289 -17.72 -8.12 -0.73
C LYS A 289 -19.09 -7.90 -1.39
N ASN A 290 -19.18 -8.05 -2.69
CA ASN A 290 -20.41 -7.84 -3.47
C ASN A 290 -21.21 -9.12 -3.72
N ASP A 291 -20.72 -10.28 -3.28
CA ASP A 291 -21.42 -11.57 -3.43
C ASP A 291 -22.23 -11.86 -2.16
N MET A 292 -23.47 -11.37 -2.13
CA MET A 292 -24.37 -11.39 -0.95
C MET A 292 -24.71 -12.79 -0.40
N GLY A 293 -24.16 -13.86 -0.95
CA GLY A 293 -24.42 -15.25 -0.55
C GLY A 293 -23.22 -16.00 0.02
N LYS A 294 -21.99 -15.47 -0.10
CA LYS A 294 -20.79 -16.16 0.37
C LYS A 294 -20.14 -15.42 1.55
N LYS A 295 -19.96 -16.13 2.66
CA LYS A 295 -19.09 -15.68 3.74
C LYS A 295 -17.64 -15.78 3.26
N ALA A 296 -16.88 -14.69 3.38
CA ALA A 296 -15.47 -14.66 3.03
C ALA A 296 -14.65 -15.30 4.18
N GLU A 297 -13.97 -16.40 3.91
CA GLU A 297 -13.27 -17.19 4.92
C GLU A 297 -11.80 -17.42 4.53
N VAL A 298 -10.93 -17.28 5.53
CA VAL A 298 -9.52 -17.69 5.46
C VAL A 298 -9.23 -18.60 6.64
N LYS A 299 -8.62 -19.76 6.41
CA LYS A 299 -8.30 -20.74 7.41
C LYS A 299 -6.81 -21.03 7.46
N VAL A 300 -6.23 -21.04 8.65
CA VAL A 300 -4.83 -21.42 8.87
C VAL A 300 -4.80 -22.62 9.81
N THR A 301 -4.20 -23.74 9.37
CA THR A 301 -4.03 -24.95 10.15
C THR A 301 -2.58 -25.39 10.14
N THR A 302 -2.16 -25.98 11.25
CA THR A 302 -0.80 -26.53 11.41
C THR A 302 -0.92 -27.96 11.94
N GLU A 303 -0.18 -28.88 11.35
CA GLU A 303 -0.23 -30.30 11.71
C GLU A 303 1.18 -30.84 11.90
N ALA A 304 1.37 -31.65 12.94
CA ALA A 304 2.60 -32.41 13.11
C ALA A 304 2.52 -33.68 12.26
N VAL A 305 3.50 -33.91 11.41
CA VAL A 305 3.66 -35.12 10.60
C VAL A 305 4.92 -35.87 11.01
N ASP A 306 5.06 -37.12 10.56
CA ASP A 306 6.17 -37.97 10.99
C ASP A 306 7.57 -37.43 10.64
N TYR A 307 7.65 -36.58 9.62
CA TYR A 307 8.88 -36.00 9.08
C TYR A 307 8.92 -34.47 9.15
N GLY A 308 8.08 -33.84 10.00
CA GLY A 308 8.12 -32.39 10.12
C GLY A 308 6.82 -31.73 10.55
N ALA A 309 6.57 -30.55 10.01
CA ALA A 309 5.36 -29.78 10.25
C ALA A 309 4.71 -29.34 8.95
N GLU A 310 3.42 -29.58 8.79
CA GLU A 310 2.62 -29.07 7.68
C GLU A 310 1.81 -27.86 8.10
N ILE A 311 1.80 -26.84 7.25
CA ILE A 311 1.05 -25.60 7.42
C ILE A 311 0.15 -25.42 6.19
N TYR A 312 -1.14 -25.23 6.43
CA TYR A 312 -2.11 -24.97 5.37
C TYR A 312 -2.73 -23.60 5.57
N ILE A 313 -2.80 -22.82 4.49
CA ILE A 313 -3.50 -21.55 4.40
C ILE A 313 -4.49 -21.68 3.25
N GLU A 314 -5.78 -21.62 3.58
CA GLU A 314 -6.88 -21.84 2.64
C GLU A 314 -7.81 -20.63 2.64
N ASP A 315 -8.19 -20.16 1.45
CA ASP A 315 -9.24 -19.17 1.28
C ASP A 315 -10.33 -19.68 0.33
N ASN A 316 -11.56 -19.22 0.55
CA ASN A 316 -12.70 -19.48 -0.33
C ASN A 316 -12.94 -18.35 -1.35
N GLY A 317 -11.90 -17.59 -1.66
CA GLY A 317 -11.92 -16.42 -2.51
C GLY A 317 -12.18 -16.68 -3.98
N ILE A 318 -11.83 -15.70 -4.81
CA ILE A 318 -12.04 -15.76 -6.27
C ILE A 318 -11.12 -16.77 -6.96
N GLY A 319 -10.02 -17.18 -6.35
CA GLY A 319 -9.02 -18.06 -6.95
C GLY A 319 -8.48 -17.57 -8.31
N PHE A 320 -7.60 -18.35 -8.91
CA PHE A 320 -7.00 -18.06 -10.22
C PHE A 320 -6.72 -19.34 -11.02
N GLU A 321 -6.50 -19.22 -12.35
CA GLU A 321 -6.17 -20.36 -13.20
C GLU A 321 -4.65 -20.59 -13.27
N LYS A 322 -4.21 -21.85 -13.17
CA LYS A 322 -2.80 -22.27 -13.15
C LYS A 322 -1.97 -21.85 -14.38
N GLN A 323 -2.60 -21.53 -15.51
CA GLN A 323 -1.92 -21.14 -16.74
C GLN A 323 -1.31 -19.74 -16.71
N ASN A 324 -1.61 -18.94 -15.70
CA ASN A 324 -1.03 -17.62 -15.52
C ASN A 324 0.24 -17.67 -14.63
N THR A 325 1.32 -18.31 -15.13
CA THR A 325 2.65 -18.25 -14.49
C THR A 325 3.15 -16.81 -14.32
N LYS A 326 2.72 -15.87 -15.19
CA LYS A 326 2.87 -14.42 -14.98
C LYS A 326 2.26 -13.91 -13.68
N PHE A 327 1.21 -14.58 -13.18
CA PHE A 327 0.54 -14.21 -11.94
C PHE A 327 1.46 -14.38 -10.71
N LEU A 328 2.28 -15.44 -10.66
CA LEU A 328 3.28 -15.62 -9.58
C LEU A 328 4.44 -14.63 -9.69
N GLU A 329 4.78 -14.17 -10.89
CA GLU A 329 5.78 -13.12 -11.11
C GLU A 329 5.21 -11.72 -10.77
N GLU A 330 3.91 -11.50 -10.97
CA GLU A 330 3.20 -10.26 -10.60
C GLU A 330 3.00 -10.13 -9.08
N PHE A 331 2.91 -11.24 -8.33
CA PHE A 331 2.89 -11.27 -6.87
C PHE A 331 4.30 -11.43 -6.28
N GLY A 332 5.18 -10.47 -6.53
CA GLY A 332 6.58 -10.50 -6.09
C GLY A 332 6.79 -10.87 -4.61
N GLY A 333 5.82 -10.55 -3.73
CA GLY A 333 5.83 -10.94 -2.31
C GLY A 333 5.70 -12.44 -2.07
N LEU A 334 4.85 -13.15 -2.84
CA LEU A 334 4.64 -14.59 -2.67
C LEU A 334 5.83 -15.41 -3.20
N SER A 335 6.40 -15.01 -4.35
CA SER A 335 7.62 -15.61 -4.89
C SER A 335 8.82 -15.42 -3.96
N TYR A 336 8.92 -14.23 -3.34
CA TYR A 336 9.95 -13.93 -2.37
C TYR A 336 9.78 -14.76 -1.08
N THR A 337 8.56 -14.88 -0.57
CA THR A 337 8.24 -15.72 0.59
C THR A 337 8.57 -17.18 0.33
N LYS A 338 8.19 -17.71 -0.84
CA LYS A 338 8.58 -19.05 -1.28
C LYS A 338 10.11 -19.24 -1.29
N TYR A 339 10.84 -18.30 -1.89
CA TYR A 339 12.31 -18.33 -1.94
C TYR A 339 12.93 -18.37 -0.53
N ARG A 340 12.46 -17.54 0.40
CA ARG A 340 12.95 -17.54 1.79
C ARG A 340 12.66 -18.85 2.52
N LEU A 341 11.45 -19.39 2.39
CA LEU A 341 11.04 -20.67 2.97
C LEU A 341 11.96 -21.81 2.47
N MET A 342 12.15 -21.91 1.16
CA MET A 342 13.01 -22.95 0.59
C MET A 342 14.48 -22.79 0.98
N LYS A 343 14.99 -21.55 1.03
CA LYS A 343 16.39 -21.25 1.33
C LYS A 343 16.75 -21.43 2.81
N LEU A 344 15.86 -20.99 3.72
CA LEU A 344 16.17 -20.90 5.15
C LEU A 344 15.66 -22.11 5.96
N CYS A 345 14.66 -22.81 5.47
CA CYS A 345 13.98 -23.87 6.20
C CYS A 345 13.85 -25.19 5.42
N HIS A 346 14.52 -25.34 4.28
CA HIS A 346 14.45 -26.55 3.43
C HIS A 346 13.01 -27.04 3.20
N SER A 347 12.08 -26.09 3.02
CA SER A 347 10.65 -26.37 2.97
C SER A 347 10.14 -26.67 1.57
N GLU A 348 9.12 -27.51 1.46
CA GLU A 348 8.32 -27.62 0.26
C GLU A 348 7.20 -26.56 0.30
N PHE A 349 6.92 -25.92 -0.84
CA PHE A 349 5.91 -24.89 -0.96
C PHE A 349 5.04 -25.13 -2.19
N VAL A 350 3.76 -25.46 -1.96
CA VAL A 350 2.79 -25.80 -3.01
C VAL A 350 1.63 -24.84 -2.96
N ILE A 351 1.20 -24.35 -4.12
CA ILE A 351 -0.02 -23.54 -4.28
C ILE A 351 -0.98 -24.26 -5.21
N GLU A 352 -2.21 -24.40 -4.74
CA GLU A 352 -3.33 -24.92 -5.50
C GLU A 352 -4.42 -23.84 -5.55
N SER A 353 -4.85 -23.46 -6.76
CA SER A 353 -5.93 -22.49 -6.93
C SER A 353 -6.79 -22.84 -8.13
N LYS A 354 -8.08 -22.52 -8.01
CA LYS A 354 -9.04 -22.64 -9.10
C LYS A 354 -10.00 -21.47 -9.07
N LYS A 355 -10.21 -20.85 -10.21
CA LYS A 355 -11.11 -19.70 -10.34
C LYS A 355 -12.50 -20.00 -9.78
N GLY A 356 -12.97 -19.14 -8.88
CA GLY A 356 -14.25 -19.26 -8.18
C GLY A 356 -14.26 -20.27 -7.02
N MET A 357 -13.14 -20.94 -6.71
CA MET A 357 -13.05 -21.95 -5.65
C MET A 357 -12.05 -21.61 -4.55
N GLY A 358 -11.31 -20.48 -4.68
CA GLY A 358 -10.31 -20.04 -3.71
C GLY A 358 -8.92 -20.59 -3.98
N THR A 359 -8.05 -20.44 -2.99
CA THR A 359 -6.63 -20.81 -3.04
C THR A 359 -6.25 -21.59 -1.79
N ARG A 360 -5.40 -22.61 -1.96
CA ARG A 360 -4.77 -23.36 -0.91
C ARG A 360 -3.26 -23.28 -1.05
N VAL A 361 -2.58 -22.87 0.01
CA VAL A 361 -1.11 -22.91 0.13
C VAL A 361 -0.74 -23.97 1.15
N ARG A 362 0.15 -24.89 0.79
CA ARG A 362 0.74 -25.89 1.68
C ARG A 362 2.23 -25.61 1.82
N ILE A 363 2.71 -25.59 3.05
CA ILE A 363 4.12 -25.49 3.40
C ILE A 363 4.46 -26.73 4.24
N LEU A 364 5.49 -27.47 3.84
CA LEU A 364 6.07 -28.54 4.60
C LEU A 364 7.43 -28.08 5.13
N LEU A 365 7.60 -28.03 6.43
CA LEU A 365 8.87 -27.83 7.12
C LEU A 365 9.42 -29.19 7.52
N GLU A 366 10.56 -29.60 6.95
CA GLU A 366 11.17 -30.90 7.22
C GLU A 366 12.00 -30.88 8.50
N ASP A 367 12.03 -32.01 9.22
CA ASP A 367 12.90 -32.20 10.38
C ASP A 367 14.37 -32.19 9.95
N MET A 368 15.19 -31.33 10.54
CA MET A 368 16.63 -31.22 10.24
C MET A 368 17.44 -32.38 10.86
N GLU A 369 16.82 -33.30 11.61
CA GLU A 369 17.55 -34.38 12.32
C GLU A 369 17.78 -35.65 11.50
N GLU A 370 17.20 -35.82 10.31
CA GLU A 370 17.40 -37.05 9.48
C GLU A 370 18.43 -36.92 8.35
N CYS A 371 19.20 -35.82 8.29
CA CYS A 371 20.28 -35.65 7.28
C CYS A 371 21.69 -35.87 7.87
N ILE A 372 21.89 -36.91 8.73
CA ILE A 372 23.23 -37.36 9.15
C ILE A 372 23.46 -38.78 8.69
#